data_e7404170a0809c32e0627c3aed9eb5fa
#
_entry.id   e7404170a0809c32e0627c3aed9eb5fa
#
_cell.length_a   1.000
_cell.length_b   1.000
_cell.length_c   1.000
_cell.angle_alpha   90.00
_cell.angle_beta   90.00
_cell.angle_gamma   90.00
#
_symmetry.space_group_name_H-M   'P 1'
#
loop_
_entity.id
_entity.type
_entity.pdbx_description
1 polymer ?
#
loop_
_entity_poly.entity_id
_entity_poly.type
_entity_poly.pdbx_seq_one_letter_code
_entity_poly.pdbx_strand_id
1 'polypeptide(L)'
;MSDSATPVLPIEAIGEEFRSGTKAYGKPGPIEGVEVHRLTRFVDDRGFFQEIYRAKADHAGSEPLADFFRDVPVAQLNYTIVNAENHVKGLHYHLKQQDVWFCPHPSKAKFVLFDVRKASPTYLRTQVVVAGDGQDLLVRIPEGVAHGYRPLTNPCALFYLVTRTFDVNDPDEFRIPWDHPAVRELWEVPNG
;
A
#
# COMPACT_ATOMS: atom_id res chain seq x y z
N MET A 1 -14.97 24.91 40.62
CA MET A 1 -15.53 23.83 39.81
C MET A 1 -14.64 22.64 40.05
N SER A 2 -15.14 21.62 40.77
CA SER A 2 -14.34 20.42 41.08
C SER A 2 -14.19 19.58 39.80
N ASP A 3 -12.97 19.42 39.37
CA ASP A 3 -12.57 18.49 38.33
C ASP A 3 -12.85 17.06 38.85
N SER A 4 -14.04 16.52 38.53
CA SER A 4 -14.34 15.13 38.87
C SER A 4 -13.58 14.24 37.90
N ALA A 5 -12.39 13.78 38.32
CA ALA A 5 -11.62 12.80 37.59
C ALA A 5 -12.54 11.58 37.30
N THR A 6 -12.69 11.24 36.06
CA THR A 6 -13.41 10.02 35.64
C THR A 6 -12.79 8.82 36.34
N PRO A 7 -13.55 7.96 37.05
CA PRO A 7 -12.97 6.82 37.75
C PRO A 7 -12.28 5.87 36.76
N VAL A 8 -11.00 5.58 37.02
CA VAL A 8 -10.20 4.65 36.23
C VAL A 8 -10.23 3.28 36.91
N LEU A 9 -10.69 2.27 36.17
CA LEU A 9 -10.64 0.89 36.65
C LEU A 9 -9.20 0.35 36.55
N PRO A 10 -8.59 -0.10 37.69
CA PRO A 10 -7.26 -0.68 37.61
C PRO A 10 -7.26 -2.06 36.95
N ILE A 11 -6.16 -2.44 36.29
CA ILE A 11 -6.06 -3.71 35.54
C ILE A 11 -6.27 -4.93 36.49
N GLU A 12 -5.95 -4.79 37.76
CA GLU A 12 -6.14 -5.80 38.80
C GLU A 12 -7.62 -6.13 39.04
N ALA A 13 -8.51 -5.23 38.71
CA ALA A 13 -9.97 -5.47 38.79
C ALA A 13 -10.49 -6.36 37.67
N ILE A 14 -9.68 -6.63 36.66
CA ILE A 14 -10.02 -7.55 35.53
C ILE A 14 -9.54 -8.97 35.93
N GLY A 15 -10.37 -9.98 35.65
CA GLY A 15 -10.01 -11.38 35.85
C GLY A 15 -8.71 -11.74 35.10
N GLU A 16 -7.84 -12.55 35.72
CA GLU A 16 -6.49 -12.82 35.17
C GLU A 16 -6.54 -13.42 33.77
N GLU A 17 -7.52 -14.26 33.49
CA GLU A 17 -7.74 -14.92 32.21
C GLU A 17 -8.10 -13.95 31.07
N PHE A 18 -8.54 -12.72 31.40
CA PHE A 18 -8.89 -11.66 30.43
C PHE A 18 -7.82 -10.57 30.33
N ARG A 19 -6.79 -10.60 31.17
CA ARG A 19 -5.70 -9.62 31.11
C ARG A 19 -4.80 -9.92 29.93
N SER A 20 -5.01 -9.22 28.82
CA SER A 20 -4.10 -9.22 27.69
C SER A 20 -3.08 -8.06 27.81
N GLY A 21 -1.94 -8.20 27.18
CA GLY A 21 -1.01 -7.08 27.04
C GLY A 21 -1.63 -5.93 26.26
N THR A 22 -1.15 -4.71 26.50
CA THR A 22 -1.56 -3.53 25.73
C THR A 22 -1.19 -3.71 24.25
N LYS A 23 -2.13 -3.46 23.35
CA LYS A 23 -1.87 -3.52 21.92
C LYS A 23 -0.78 -2.53 21.53
N ALA A 24 0.30 -3.02 20.93
CA ALA A 24 1.34 -2.16 20.39
C ALA A 24 0.86 -1.54 19.08
N TYR A 25 0.86 -0.21 19.00
CA TYR A 25 0.51 0.55 17.79
C TYR A 25 1.75 1.04 17.03
N GLY A 26 2.92 0.45 17.30
CA GLY A 26 4.14 0.76 16.58
C GLY A 26 3.97 0.41 15.09
N LYS A 27 4.10 1.42 14.22
CA LYS A 27 4.17 1.18 12.78
C LYS A 27 5.61 0.82 12.43
N PRO A 28 5.85 -0.24 11.65
CA PRO A 28 7.12 -0.37 10.94
C PRO A 28 7.36 0.94 10.18
N GLY A 29 8.56 1.47 10.22
CA GLY A 29 8.88 2.70 9.49
C GLY A 29 8.76 2.48 7.98
N PRO A 30 8.64 3.55 7.18
CA PRO A 30 8.57 3.42 5.72
C PRO A 30 9.85 2.76 5.18
N ILE A 31 9.70 2.05 4.06
CA ILE A 31 10.82 1.56 3.25
C ILE A 31 11.40 2.73 2.46
N GLU A 32 12.71 2.83 2.40
CA GLU A 32 13.43 3.85 1.63
C GLU A 32 13.01 3.84 0.16
N GLY A 33 12.62 5.01 -0.35
CA GLY A 33 12.16 5.21 -1.73
C GLY A 33 10.71 4.78 -2.00
N VAL A 34 10.02 4.16 -1.05
CA VAL A 34 8.56 3.95 -1.16
C VAL A 34 7.86 5.25 -0.82
N GLU A 35 7.06 5.73 -1.76
CA GLU A 35 6.27 6.95 -1.58
C GLU A 35 4.77 6.63 -1.60
N VAL A 36 4.01 7.30 -0.73
CA VAL A 36 2.56 7.18 -0.66
C VAL A 36 1.96 8.56 -0.82
N HIS A 37 1.19 8.75 -1.89
CA HIS A 37 0.49 9.99 -2.18
C HIS A 37 -1.03 9.79 -2.04
N ARG A 38 -1.68 10.70 -1.30
CA ARG A 38 -3.13 10.69 -1.15
C ARG A 38 -3.78 11.50 -2.26
N LEU A 39 -4.68 10.86 -3.00
CA LEU A 39 -5.48 11.52 -4.03
C LEU A 39 -6.66 12.28 -3.44
N THR A 40 -7.04 13.36 -4.11
CA THR A 40 -8.23 14.15 -3.78
C THR A 40 -9.41 13.66 -4.59
N ARG A 41 -10.57 13.46 -3.93
CA ARG A 41 -11.86 13.30 -4.60
C ARG A 41 -12.57 14.65 -4.68
N PHE A 42 -13.04 15.01 -5.87
CA PHE A 42 -13.93 16.13 -6.09
C PHE A 42 -15.36 15.60 -6.16
N VAL A 43 -16.11 15.71 -5.06
CA VAL A 43 -17.42 15.10 -4.89
C VAL A 43 -18.51 16.08 -5.26
N ASP A 44 -19.56 15.62 -6.01
CA ASP A 44 -20.78 16.34 -6.30
C ASP A 44 -22.02 15.41 -6.21
N ASP A 45 -23.21 15.90 -6.57
CA ASP A 45 -24.50 15.16 -6.47
C ASP A 45 -24.50 13.88 -7.35
N ARG A 46 -23.60 13.74 -8.31
CA ARG A 46 -23.53 12.64 -9.26
C ARG A 46 -22.50 11.59 -8.87
N GLY A 47 -21.61 11.90 -7.91
CA GLY A 47 -20.52 11.03 -7.50
C GLY A 47 -19.23 11.78 -7.23
N PHE A 48 -18.13 11.36 -7.82
CA PHE A 48 -16.86 12.07 -7.68
C PHE A 48 -16.02 12.00 -8.96
N PHE A 49 -15.19 13.02 -9.15
CA PHE A 49 -14.06 13.03 -10.07
C PHE A 49 -12.76 12.88 -9.28
N GLN A 50 -11.81 12.17 -9.82
CA GLN A 50 -10.50 11.99 -9.22
C GLN A 50 -9.43 11.90 -10.31
N GLU A 51 -8.40 12.72 -10.18
CA GLU A 51 -7.25 12.64 -11.06
C GLU A 51 -6.24 11.64 -10.46
N ILE A 52 -5.77 10.70 -11.29
CA ILE A 52 -4.89 9.61 -10.87
C ILE A 52 -3.47 9.82 -11.37
N TYR A 53 -3.29 10.49 -12.50
CA TYR A 53 -2.01 10.72 -13.14
C TYR A 53 -1.93 12.10 -13.76
N ARG A 54 -0.80 12.77 -13.54
CA ARG A 54 -0.46 14.05 -14.19
C ARG A 54 1.02 14.07 -14.55
N ALA A 55 1.30 14.26 -15.84
CA ALA A 55 2.67 14.25 -16.36
C ALA A 55 3.43 15.56 -16.08
N LYS A 56 2.73 16.69 -15.91
CA LYS A 56 3.34 18.03 -15.77
C LYS A 56 2.51 18.92 -14.84
N ALA A 57 3.20 19.75 -14.06
CA ALA A 57 2.61 20.90 -13.37
C ALA A 57 2.65 22.11 -14.30
N ASP A 58 1.54 22.44 -14.93
CA ASP A 58 1.41 23.53 -15.92
C ASP A 58 0.52 24.69 -15.45
N HIS A 59 -0.04 24.59 -14.25
CA HIS A 59 -0.80 25.66 -13.59
C HIS A 59 -0.78 25.48 -12.06
N ALA A 60 -1.03 26.56 -11.33
CA ALA A 60 -1.04 26.57 -9.88
C ALA A 60 -2.04 25.56 -9.30
N GLY A 61 -1.61 24.77 -8.30
CA GLY A 61 -2.40 23.73 -7.65
C GLY A 61 -2.31 22.35 -8.31
N SER A 62 -1.61 22.22 -9.45
CA SER A 62 -1.37 20.93 -10.13
C SER A 62 -0.09 20.21 -9.65
N GLU A 63 0.73 20.92 -8.86
CA GLU A 63 2.07 20.50 -8.47
C GLU A 63 2.10 19.17 -7.67
N PRO A 64 1.25 18.96 -6.65
CA PRO A 64 1.43 17.80 -5.77
C PRO A 64 1.40 16.46 -6.50
N LEU A 65 0.48 16.28 -7.45
CA LEU A 65 0.38 15.06 -8.24
C LEU A 65 1.46 14.99 -9.31
N ALA A 66 1.76 16.11 -9.99
CA ALA A 66 2.83 16.17 -10.98
C ALA A 66 4.21 15.94 -10.33
N ASP A 67 4.43 16.45 -9.11
CA ASP A 67 5.65 16.25 -8.35
C ASP A 67 5.86 14.80 -7.95
N PHE A 68 4.80 14.11 -7.56
CA PHE A 68 4.84 12.67 -7.28
C PHE A 68 5.28 11.85 -8.51
N PHE A 69 4.92 12.29 -9.71
CA PHE A 69 5.29 11.64 -10.96
C PHE A 69 6.53 12.24 -11.66
N ARG A 70 7.17 13.26 -11.11
CA ARG A 70 8.28 14.00 -11.78
C ARG A 70 9.38 13.09 -12.29
N ASP A 71 9.81 12.10 -11.48
CA ASP A 71 10.89 11.18 -11.81
C ASP A 71 10.37 9.76 -12.12
N VAL A 72 9.09 9.66 -12.51
CA VAL A 72 8.43 8.40 -12.90
C VAL A 72 8.07 8.48 -14.37
N PRO A 73 8.94 8.02 -15.29
CA PRO A 73 8.65 8.02 -16.72
C PRO A 73 7.64 6.89 -17.04
N VAL A 74 6.36 7.17 -16.85
CA VAL A 74 5.29 6.17 -17.10
C VAL A 74 5.33 5.72 -18.55
N ALA A 75 5.60 4.42 -18.77
CA ALA A 75 5.67 3.80 -20.09
C ALA A 75 4.44 2.93 -20.41
N GLN A 76 3.80 2.34 -19.38
CA GLN A 76 2.66 1.44 -19.57
C GLN A 76 1.71 1.55 -18.37
N LEU A 77 0.41 1.45 -18.66
CA LEU A 77 -0.66 1.33 -17.67
C LEU A 77 -1.29 -0.06 -17.80
N ASN A 78 -1.40 -0.75 -16.69
CA ASN A 78 -2.02 -2.06 -16.60
C ASN A 78 -3.24 -2.03 -15.69
N TYR A 79 -4.17 -2.93 -15.95
CA TYR A 79 -5.38 -3.13 -15.17
C TYR A 79 -5.57 -4.62 -14.87
N THR A 80 -5.86 -4.96 -13.63
CA THR A 80 -6.14 -6.34 -13.22
C THR A 80 -7.33 -6.40 -12.28
N ILE A 81 -8.09 -7.48 -12.34
CA ILE A 81 -9.16 -7.81 -11.39
C ILE A 81 -8.88 -9.18 -10.78
N VAL A 82 -9.08 -9.28 -9.48
CA VAL A 82 -9.11 -10.56 -8.75
C VAL A 82 -10.53 -10.82 -8.30
N ASN A 83 -11.10 -11.93 -8.78
CA ASN A 83 -12.43 -12.42 -8.46
C ASN A 83 -12.37 -13.62 -7.52
N ALA A 84 -11.45 -13.59 -6.56
CA ALA A 84 -11.22 -14.70 -5.65
C ALA A 84 -10.94 -14.19 -4.23
N GLU A 85 -11.62 -14.81 -3.27
CA GLU A 85 -11.37 -14.56 -1.85
C GLU A 85 -10.07 -15.25 -1.40
N ASN A 86 -9.41 -14.67 -0.39
CA ASN A 86 -8.21 -15.24 0.24
C ASN A 86 -7.02 -15.51 -0.70
N HIS A 87 -6.94 -14.83 -1.84
CA HIS A 87 -5.80 -14.91 -2.73
C HIS A 87 -4.77 -13.81 -2.41
N VAL A 88 -3.50 -14.17 -2.60
CA VAL A 88 -2.38 -13.24 -2.61
C VAL A 88 -1.80 -13.20 -4.02
N LYS A 89 -1.66 -12.01 -4.60
CA LYS A 89 -0.87 -11.80 -5.82
C LYS A 89 0.48 -11.18 -5.42
N GLY A 90 1.54 -11.95 -5.63
CA GLY A 90 2.93 -11.57 -5.27
C GLY A 90 3.62 -12.76 -4.60
N LEU A 91 4.80 -12.62 -4.07
CA LEU A 91 5.65 -11.43 -4.03
C LEU A 91 6.56 -11.41 -5.25
N HIS A 92 6.73 -10.29 -5.86
CA HIS A 92 7.70 -10.11 -6.93
C HIS A 92 8.44 -8.78 -6.78
N TYR A 93 9.58 -8.65 -7.42
CA TYR A 93 10.35 -7.40 -7.49
C TYR A 93 10.96 -7.25 -8.87
N HIS A 94 11.31 -6.01 -9.18
CA HIS A 94 11.95 -5.62 -10.43
C HIS A 94 13.34 -5.05 -10.15
N LEU A 95 14.26 -5.18 -11.12
CA LEU A 95 15.58 -4.57 -11.04
C LEU A 95 15.70 -3.29 -11.86
N LYS A 96 14.78 -3.08 -12.80
CA LYS A 96 14.84 -2.01 -13.81
C LYS A 96 13.56 -1.18 -13.86
N GLN A 97 12.47 -1.65 -13.24
CA GLN A 97 11.15 -1.06 -13.32
C GLN A 97 10.71 -0.56 -11.95
N GLN A 98 10.06 0.61 -11.93
CA GLN A 98 9.25 1.09 -10.81
C GLN A 98 7.78 0.88 -11.11
N ASP A 99 7.01 0.60 -10.07
CA ASP A 99 5.56 0.50 -10.13
C ASP A 99 4.90 1.65 -9.35
N VAL A 100 3.77 2.13 -9.84
CA VAL A 100 2.85 2.99 -9.08
C VAL A 100 1.49 2.31 -9.04
N TRP A 101 1.09 1.86 -7.86
CA TRP A 101 -0.15 1.12 -7.66
C TRP A 101 -1.29 2.00 -7.18
N PHE A 102 -2.48 1.77 -7.75
CA PHE A 102 -3.73 2.42 -7.38
C PHE A 102 -4.87 1.40 -7.30
N CYS A 103 -5.51 1.29 -6.12
CA CYS A 103 -6.69 0.48 -5.91
C CYS A 103 -7.93 1.38 -5.99
N PRO A 104 -8.74 1.31 -7.08
CA PRO A 104 -9.86 2.22 -7.30
C PRO A 104 -11.08 1.84 -6.44
N HIS A 105 -11.90 2.84 -6.09
CA HIS A 105 -13.23 2.59 -5.52
C HIS A 105 -14.09 1.69 -6.45
N PRO A 106 -14.89 0.75 -5.93
CA PRO A 106 -15.09 0.38 -4.50
C PRO A 106 -14.10 -0.69 -4.00
N SER A 107 -13.06 -0.99 -4.75
CA SER A 107 -12.06 -2.00 -4.40
C SER A 107 -11.24 -1.58 -3.18
N LYS A 108 -10.77 -2.57 -2.42
CA LYS A 108 -9.88 -2.39 -1.28
C LYS A 108 -8.85 -3.51 -1.26
N ALA A 109 -7.61 -3.17 -1.01
CA ALA A 109 -6.50 -4.11 -0.99
C ALA A 109 -5.50 -3.80 0.12
N LYS A 110 -4.85 -4.84 0.62
CA LYS A 110 -3.67 -4.74 1.48
C LYS A 110 -2.43 -4.97 0.62
N PHE A 111 -1.59 -3.96 0.48
CA PHE A 111 -0.28 -4.06 -0.16
C PHE A 111 0.76 -4.44 0.90
N VAL A 112 1.59 -5.42 0.59
CA VAL A 112 2.72 -5.81 1.41
C VAL A 112 3.98 -5.59 0.61
N LEU A 113 4.90 -4.82 1.18
CA LEU A 113 6.17 -4.43 0.60
C LEU A 113 7.30 -4.98 1.45
N PHE A 114 8.40 -5.40 0.82
CA PHE A 114 9.56 -5.98 1.49
C PHE A 114 10.85 -5.52 0.79
N ASP A 115 11.71 -4.81 1.51
CA ASP A 115 12.96 -4.31 0.97
C ASP A 115 14.03 -5.41 0.91
N VAL A 116 14.40 -5.83 -0.30
CA VAL A 116 15.42 -6.86 -0.52
C VAL A 116 16.76 -6.30 -1.00
N ARG A 117 16.92 -4.98 -1.02
CA ARG A 117 18.14 -4.27 -1.45
C ARG A 117 19.19 -4.26 -0.34
N LYS A 118 20.27 -5.04 -0.48
CA LYS A 118 21.31 -5.15 0.56
C LYS A 118 21.97 -3.83 0.97
N ALA A 119 22.05 -2.85 0.06
CA ALA A 119 22.65 -1.55 0.32
C ALA A 119 21.66 -0.52 0.88
N SER A 120 20.37 -0.86 0.99
CA SER A 120 19.33 0.04 1.51
C SER A 120 19.45 0.18 3.04
N PRO A 121 19.24 1.39 3.60
CA PRO A 121 19.13 1.58 5.05
C PRO A 121 17.92 0.87 5.65
N THR A 122 16.99 0.42 4.81
CA THR A 122 15.78 -0.32 5.21
C THR A 122 15.80 -1.78 4.78
N TYR A 123 16.97 -2.34 4.49
CA TYR A 123 17.12 -3.75 4.13
C TYR A 123 16.41 -4.68 5.10
N LEU A 124 15.63 -5.63 4.59
CA LEU A 124 14.76 -6.58 5.32
C LEU A 124 13.58 -5.94 6.05
N ARG A 125 13.33 -4.65 5.89
CA ARG A 125 12.12 -4.00 6.43
C ARG A 125 10.91 -4.37 5.59
N THR A 126 9.78 -4.54 6.28
CA THR A 126 8.47 -4.70 5.65
C THR A 126 7.61 -3.46 5.88
N GLN A 127 6.72 -3.18 4.93
CA GLN A 127 5.73 -2.11 5.03
C GLN A 127 4.38 -2.62 4.53
N VAL A 128 3.31 -2.27 5.23
CA VAL A 128 1.93 -2.58 4.83
C VAL A 128 1.19 -1.29 4.54
N VAL A 129 0.51 -1.25 3.40
CA VAL A 129 -0.37 -0.15 3.01
C VAL A 129 -1.75 -0.73 2.69
N VAL A 130 -2.79 -0.24 3.36
CA VAL A 130 -4.18 -0.54 3.00
C VAL A 130 -4.66 0.60 2.12
N ALA A 131 -5.04 0.27 0.87
CA ALA A 131 -5.48 1.23 -0.13
C ALA A 131 -6.84 0.82 -0.72
N GLY A 132 -7.48 1.77 -1.40
CA GLY A 132 -8.82 1.61 -1.95
C GLY A 132 -9.87 2.22 -1.03
N ASP A 133 -11.10 1.91 -1.19
CA ASP A 133 -12.30 2.52 -0.60
C ASP A 133 -12.07 3.33 0.69
N GLY A 134 -12.18 4.66 0.58
CA GLY A 134 -11.88 5.61 1.66
C GLY A 134 -10.38 5.90 1.89
N GLN A 135 -9.48 5.20 1.21
CA GLN A 135 -8.03 5.34 1.25
C GLN A 135 -7.47 5.44 -0.17
N ASP A 136 -7.79 6.53 -0.86
CA ASP A 136 -7.36 6.75 -2.24
C ASP A 136 -5.87 7.10 -2.29
N LEU A 137 -5.06 6.08 -2.41
CA LEU A 137 -3.60 6.18 -2.34
C LEU A 137 -2.97 5.71 -3.64
N LEU A 138 -2.00 6.49 -4.12
CA LEU A 138 -0.96 6.01 -5.03
C LEU A 138 0.21 5.51 -4.17
N VAL A 139 0.76 4.37 -4.53
CA VAL A 139 1.92 3.81 -3.86
C VAL A 139 3.01 3.57 -4.91
N ARG A 140 4.06 4.40 -4.85
CA ARG A 140 5.25 4.24 -5.69
C ARG A 140 6.19 3.24 -5.05
N ILE A 141 6.59 2.25 -5.82
CA ILE A 141 7.43 1.13 -5.39
C ILE A 141 8.69 1.13 -6.25
N PRO A 142 9.87 1.42 -5.67
CA PRO A 142 11.11 1.46 -6.41
C PRO A 142 11.65 0.07 -6.73
N GLU A 143 12.63 0.02 -7.60
CA GLU A 143 13.39 -1.19 -7.94
C GLU A 143 13.94 -1.87 -6.68
N GLY A 144 13.92 -3.20 -6.65
CA GLY A 144 14.42 -4.01 -5.53
C GLY A 144 13.56 -3.96 -4.26
N VAL A 145 12.36 -3.40 -4.32
CA VAL A 145 11.35 -3.58 -3.27
C VAL A 145 10.35 -4.63 -3.73
N ALA A 146 10.38 -5.78 -3.08
CA ALA A 146 9.42 -6.85 -3.36
C ALA A 146 8.02 -6.44 -2.89
N HIS A 147 7.02 -6.74 -3.71
CA HIS A 147 5.66 -6.28 -3.49
C HIS A 147 4.62 -7.29 -3.95
N GLY A 148 3.46 -7.22 -3.32
CA GLY A 148 2.29 -8.01 -3.63
C GLY A 148 1.07 -7.44 -2.93
N TYR A 149 -0.11 -7.99 -3.22
CA TYR A 149 -1.33 -7.56 -2.57
C TYR A 149 -2.28 -8.72 -2.25
N ARG A 150 -3.03 -8.52 -1.17
CA ARG A 150 -4.20 -9.33 -0.83
C ARG A 150 -5.45 -8.48 -1.08
N PRO A 151 -6.41 -8.95 -1.89
CA PRO A 151 -7.75 -8.37 -1.98
C PRO A 151 -8.45 -8.33 -0.62
N LEU A 152 -9.10 -7.23 -0.32
CA LEU A 152 -9.98 -7.07 0.86
C LEU A 152 -11.45 -6.89 0.44
N THR A 153 -11.70 -6.81 -0.88
CA THR A 153 -13.02 -6.84 -1.51
C THR A 153 -13.04 -7.88 -2.62
N ASN A 154 -14.21 -8.37 -2.99
CA ASN A 154 -14.40 -9.28 -4.10
C ASN A 154 -15.56 -8.79 -4.99
N PRO A 155 -15.31 -8.39 -6.25
CA PRO A 155 -14.01 -8.29 -6.93
C PRO A 155 -13.11 -7.19 -6.37
N CYS A 156 -11.80 -7.31 -6.64
CA CYS A 156 -10.82 -6.30 -6.33
C CYS A 156 -10.04 -5.90 -7.58
N ALA A 157 -10.14 -4.65 -7.95
CA ALA A 157 -9.44 -4.05 -9.07
C ALA A 157 -8.15 -3.36 -8.63
N LEU A 158 -7.13 -3.40 -9.46
CA LEU A 158 -5.89 -2.67 -9.29
C LEU A 158 -5.44 -2.11 -10.63
N PHE A 159 -5.10 -0.82 -10.67
CA PHE A 159 -4.30 -0.20 -11.72
C PHE A 159 -2.85 -0.11 -11.27
N TYR A 160 -1.92 -0.33 -12.21
CA TYR A 160 -0.52 -0.09 -11.96
C TYR A 160 0.16 0.52 -13.18
N LEU A 161 0.75 1.70 -12.95
CA LEU A 161 1.56 2.40 -13.93
C LEU A 161 3.00 1.94 -13.73
N VAL A 162 3.70 1.67 -14.82
CA VAL A 162 5.06 1.14 -14.78
C VAL A 162 6.00 1.95 -15.67
N THR A 163 7.26 2.01 -15.27
CA THR A 163 8.28 2.82 -15.98
C THR A 163 8.91 2.13 -17.18
N ARG A 164 8.53 0.87 -17.43
CA ARG A 164 8.99 0.09 -18.59
C ARG A 164 7.82 -0.62 -19.26
N THR A 165 7.91 -0.79 -20.57
CA THR A 165 7.00 -1.68 -21.28
C THR A 165 7.37 -3.13 -21.05
N PHE A 166 6.37 -4.00 -20.93
CA PHE A 166 6.60 -5.43 -20.79
C PHE A 166 7.28 -6.00 -22.05
N ASP A 167 8.36 -6.77 -21.82
CA ASP A 167 9.02 -7.54 -22.86
C ASP A 167 9.08 -9.00 -22.42
N VAL A 168 8.47 -9.89 -23.18
CA VAL A 168 8.44 -11.34 -22.91
C VAL A 168 9.83 -11.99 -22.92
N ASN A 169 10.80 -11.37 -23.61
CA ASN A 169 12.17 -11.86 -23.69
C ASN A 169 13.09 -11.32 -22.56
N ASP A 170 12.68 -10.23 -21.87
CA ASP A 170 13.37 -9.64 -20.69
C ASP A 170 12.32 -9.18 -19.68
N PRO A 171 11.59 -10.08 -19.04
CA PRO A 171 10.40 -9.75 -18.25
C PRO A 171 10.69 -8.96 -16.97
N ASP A 172 11.95 -8.85 -16.52
CA ASP A 172 12.37 -8.12 -15.30
C ASP A 172 11.45 -8.38 -14.09
N GLU A 173 10.96 -9.61 -13.93
CA GLU A 173 10.10 -10.01 -12.83
C GLU A 173 10.71 -11.18 -12.07
N PHE A 174 11.13 -10.94 -10.83
CA PHE A 174 11.73 -11.92 -9.93
C PHE A 174 10.77 -12.25 -8.80
N ARG A 175 10.62 -13.53 -8.45
CA ARG A 175 9.62 -13.97 -7.48
C ARG A 175 10.23 -14.42 -6.16
N ILE A 176 9.54 -14.08 -5.09
CA ILE A 176 9.74 -14.58 -3.73
C ILE A 176 8.47 -15.34 -3.34
N PRO A 177 8.57 -16.49 -2.63
CA PRO A 177 7.38 -17.16 -2.12
C PRO A 177 6.49 -16.21 -1.31
N TRP A 178 5.20 -16.19 -1.59
CA TRP A 178 4.24 -15.30 -0.88
C TRP A 178 4.19 -15.62 0.63
N ASP A 179 4.47 -16.86 1.02
CA ASP A 179 4.52 -17.35 2.40
C ASP A 179 5.92 -17.26 3.02
N HIS A 180 6.84 -16.51 2.40
CA HIS A 180 8.15 -16.27 2.98
C HIS A 180 8.05 -15.79 4.42
N PRO A 181 8.87 -16.32 5.38
CA PRO A 181 8.75 -16.03 6.82
C PRO A 181 8.68 -14.55 7.18
N ALA A 182 9.33 -13.68 6.41
CA ALA A 182 9.33 -12.23 6.66
C ALA A 182 7.98 -11.55 6.40
N VAL A 183 7.07 -12.18 5.62
CA VAL A 183 5.84 -11.52 5.13
C VAL A 183 4.57 -12.33 5.35
N ARG A 184 4.65 -13.64 5.60
CA ARG A 184 3.47 -14.54 5.65
C ARG A 184 2.38 -14.05 6.61
N GLU A 185 2.75 -13.53 7.78
CA GLU A 185 1.81 -13.06 8.81
C GLU A 185 1.18 -11.70 8.44
N LEU A 186 1.82 -10.95 7.54
CA LEU A 186 1.32 -9.64 7.09
C LEU A 186 0.11 -9.76 6.18
N TRP A 187 -0.11 -10.92 5.59
CA TRP A 187 -1.28 -11.17 4.74
C TRP A 187 -2.57 -11.32 5.53
N GLU A 188 -2.49 -11.67 6.79
CA GLU A 188 -3.67 -11.86 7.63
C GLU A 188 -4.42 -10.55 7.87
N VAL A 189 -5.75 -10.65 7.95
CA VAL A 189 -6.59 -9.53 8.42
C VAL A 189 -6.70 -9.71 9.93
N PRO A 190 -6.06 -8.84 10.73
CA PRO A 190 -6.13 -9.00 12.18
C PRO A 190 -7.56 -8.82 12.67
N ASN A 191 -7.99 -9.68 13.57
CA ASN A 191 -9.17 -9.44 14.39
C ASN A 191 -8.80 -8.29 15.35
N GLY A 192 -9.50 -7.18 15.22
CA GLY A 192 -9.24 -5.93 15.92
C GLY A 192 -9.71 -5.89 17.36
#